data_fad541a781a6a0ef41f0d36eb6e5c1ba
#
_entry.id   fad541a781a6a0ef41f0d36eb6e5c1ba
#
_cell.length_a   1.000
_cell.length_b   1.000
_cell.length_c   1.000
_cell.angle_alpha   90.00
_cell.angle_beta   90.00
_cell.angle_gamma   90.00
#
_symmetry.space_group_name_H-M   'P 1'
#
loop_
_entity.id
_entity.type
_entity.pdbx_description
1 polymer ?
#
loop_
_entity_poly.entity_id
_entity_poly.type
_entity_poly.pdbx_seq_one_letter_code
_entity_poly.pdbx_strand_id
1 'polypeptide(L)'
;MTAAAPEVDPSLPPFEQLTLDQLRARTSIKWRMFDPDVLPLWVAEMDALPAPAIGEALAAALAAGDTGYPAMGTAYADSFLGVAQSRWGWGFDPALTHTAADVITGVHAALELVTEPGDGVLVPMPVYAPLHAFTALMGRRVVPSPLTEAGRLDLDHIAATLERGGVRAVLLCSPHNPTGVVHTEAELDALAQLAAEFGVDVVVDEIHGLLVPEGATFTPYLSVADEGLVVTSASKAYNLAGLKAAMIVAGPGSAHLLERIPKPVLYGTSAFGILAHRAAWDHGDAWIDAVNANIASNAAYLGELLAAELPAVGYRPPAATYLAWLDCRALGLGDDPSEAFRERGRVALNPGPEFGDGGAGFVRLNLACSRAVLEEAVRRMAATVR
;
A
#
# COMPACT_ATOMS: atom_id res chain seq x y z
N MET A 1 -17.06 19.19 23.45
CA MET A 1 -15.71 19.69 23.80
C MET A 1 -14.86 19.47 22.56
N THR A 2 -14.47 20.53 21.85
CA THR A 2 -13.49 20.45 20.77
C THR A 2 -12.14 20.11 21.40
N ALA A 3 -11.63 18.92 21.11
CA ALA A 3 -10.26 18.60 21.49
C ALA A 3 -9.36 19.60 20.75
N ALA A 4 -8.54 20.36 21.49
CA ALA A 4 -7.54 21.22 20.89
C ALA A 4 -6.59 20.35 20.05
N ALA A 5 -6.13 20.90 18.90
CA ALA A 5 -5.07 20.24 18.15
C ALA A 5 -3.88 19.96 19.09
N PRO A 6 -3.21 18.81 18.98
CA PRO A 6 -2.04 18.52 19.80
C PRO A 6 -0.95 19.58 19.56
N GLU A 7 -0.40 20.14 20.64
CA GLU A 7 0.84 20.90 20.52
C GLU A 7 1.96 19.93 20.10
N VAL A 8 2.60 20.20 18.97
CA VAL A 8 3.68 19.40 18.44
C VAL A 8 4.87 20.27 18.08
N ASP A 9 6.07 19.73 18.19
CA ASP A 9 7.28 20.35 17.68
C ASP A 9 7.44 19.99 16.19
N PRO A 10 7.24 20.95 15.26
CA PRO A 10 7.33 20.67 13.83
C PRO A 10 8.76 20.38 13.35
N SER A 11 9.79 20.60 14.17
CA SER A 11 11.18 20.27 13.85
C SER A 11 11.48 18.76 14.01
N LEU A 12 10.62 18.04 14.72
CA LEU A 12 10.76 16.59 14.89
C LEU A 12 10.33 15.84 13.62
N PRO A 13 10.95 14.67 13.33
CA PRO A 13 10.47 13.78 12.28
C PRO A 13 8.98 13.44 12.43
N PRO A 14 8.25 13.20 11.34
CA PRO A 14 6.79 13.03 11.38
C PRO A 14 6.28 12.00 12.40
N PHE A 15 7.00 10.90 12.61
CA PHE A 15 6.59 9.85 13.55
C PHE A 15 7.02 10.10 15.01
N GLU A 16 7.83 11.15 15.26
CA GLU A 16 8.26 11.54 16.61
C GLU A 16 7.43 12.70 17.20
N GLN A 17 6.49 13.26 16.42
CA GLN A 17 5.70 14.43 16.82
C GLN A 17 4.59 14.13 17.82
N LEU A 18 4.13 12.87 17.89
CA LEU A 18 3.01 12.47 18.74
C LEU A 18 3.45 11.52 19.85
N THR A 19 2.98 11.79 21.06
CA THR A 19 3.16 10.85 22.18
C THR A 19 2.25 9.63 22.03
N LEU A 20 2.61 8.53 22.68
CA LEU A 20 1.81 7.31 22.68
C LEU A 20 0.39 7.55 23.27
N ASP A 21 0.23 8.44 24.26
CA ASP A 21 -1.07 8.77 24.83
C ASP A 21 -1.95 9.55 23.85
N GLN A 22 -1.37 10.47 23.08
CA GLN A 22 -2.08 11.16 21.99
C GLN A 22 -2.52 10.20 20.90
N LEU A 23 -1.67 9.23 20.54
CA LEU A 23 -1.99 8.18 19.56
C LEU A 23 -3.09 7.26 20.09
N ARG A 24 -3.04 6.85 21.35
CA ARG A 24 -4.09 6.05 22.03
C ARG A 24 -5.43 6.76 22.12
N ALA A 25 -5.48 8.09 22.05
CA ALA A 25 -6.73 8.85 21.98
C ALA A 25 -7.44 8.74 20.63
N ARG A 26 -6.74 8.31 19.55
CA ARG A 26 -7.31 8.14 18.21
C ARG A 26 -8.38 7.05 18.19
N THR A 27 -9.35 7.20 17.26
CA THR A 27 -10.50 6.29 17.11
C THR A 27 -10.37 5.33 15.93
N SER A 28 -9.26 5.37 15.19
CA SER A 28 -9.03 4.47 14.05
C SER A 28 -8.90 3.02 14.50
N ILE A 29 -9.13 2.09 13.58
CA ILE A 29 -9.04 0.65 13.84
C ILE A 29 -7.67 0.24 14.38
N LYS A 30 -6.59 0.92 13.97
CA LYS A 30 -5.23 0.70 14.48
C LYS A 30 -5.20 0.72 16.01
N TRP A 31 -5.86 1.70 16.61
CA TRP A 31 -5.82 1.99 18.05
C TRP A 31 -7.02 1.43 18.85
N ARG A 32 -8.00 0.80 18.16
CA ARG A 32 -9.24 0.31 18.79
C ARG A 32 -9.49 -1.19 18.65
N MET A 33 -8.69 -1.89 17.84
CA MET A 33 -8.88 -3.32 17.57
C MET A 33 -8.51 -4.20 18.74
N PHE A 34 -7.46 -3.82 19.49
CA PHE A 34 -6.89 -4.59 20.60
C PHE A 34 -6.97 -3.83 21.92
N ASP A 35 -6.68 -4.53 23.03
CA ASP A 35 -6.60 -3.93 24.36
C ASP A 35 -5.59 -2.78 24.40
N PRO A 36 -5.79 -1.78 25.28
CA PRO A 36 -4.94 -0.56 25.32
C PRO A 36 -3.46 -0.80 25.61
N ASP A 37 -3.07 -1.92 26.22
CA ASP A 37 -1.67 -2.28 26.51
C ASP A 37 -0.96 -2.98 25.35
N VAL A 38 -1.71 -3.38 24.29
CA VAL A 38 -1.14 -3.94 23.06
C VAL A 38 -0.61 -2.82 22.17
N LEU A 39 0.65 -2.95 21.70
CA LEU A 39 1.23 -2.04 20.72
C LEU A 39 0.75 -2.42 19.31
N PRO A 40 0.03 -1.53 18.60
CA PRO A 40 -0.56 -1.87 17.31
C PRO A 40 0.38 -1.55 16.15
N LEU A 41 1.14 -2.51 15.69
CA LEU A 41 2.03 -2.41 14.51
C LEU A 41 1.54 -3.30 13.34
N TRP A 42 0.26 -3.62 13.28
CA TRP A 42 -0.34 -4.57 12.34
C TRP A 42 -0.88 -3.93 11.07
N VAL A 43 -1.59 -2.81 11.17
CA VAL A 43 -2.29 -2.16 10.05
C VAL A 43 -1.44 -1.07 9.41
N ALA A 44 -1.59 -0.91 8.10
CA ALA A 44 -0.87 0.12 7.34
C ALA A 44 -1.52 1.51 7.50
N GLU A 45 -1.37 2.10 8.71
CA GLU A 45 -1.67 3.48 9.08
C GLU A 45 -0.45 4.11 9.77
N MET A 46 -0.21 5.40 9.54
CA MET A 46 0.94 6.11 10.11
C MET A 46 0.59 6.79 11.44
N ASP A 47 1.55 6.82 12.35
CA ASP A 47 1.49 7.57 13.60
C ASP A 47 2.02 9.00 13.41
N ALA A 48 1.46 9.71 12.42
CA ALA A 48 1.81 11.06 12.06
C ALA A 48 0.58 11.97 12.04
N LEU A 49 0.80 13.27 12.10
CA LEU A 49 -0.21 14.27 11.74
C LEU A 49 -0.32 14.34 10.21
N PRO A 50 -1.47 14.71 9.64
CA PRO A 50 -1.58 14.93 8.20
C PRO A 50 -0.70 16.12 7.75
N ALA A 51 -0.32 16.14 6.46
CA ALA A 51 0.33 17.32 5.90
C ALA A 51 -0.56 18.56 6.10
N PRO A 52 0.01 19.71 6.49
CA PRO A 52 -0.77 20.92 6.85
C PRO A 52 -1.80 21.33 5.79
N ALA A 53 -1.43 21.33 4.51
CA ALA A 53 -2.31 21.66 3.40
C ALA A 53 -3.60 20.82 3.34
N ILE A 54 -3.53 19.55 3.78
CA ILE A 54 -4.70 18.67 3.84
C ILE A 54 -5.70 19.19 4.89
N GLY A 55 -5.20 19.49 6.09
CA GLY A 55 -6.03 20.00 7.18
C GLY A 55 -6.69 21.33 6.81
N GLU A 56 -5.94 22.24 6.19
CA GLU A 56 -6.41 23.54 5.72
C GLU A 56 -7.51 23.39 4.66
N ALA A 57 -7.31 22.54 3.65
CA ALA A 57 -8.28 22.31 2.59
C ALA A 57 -9.61 21.72 3.15
N LEU A 58 -9.52 20.73 4.04
CA LEU A 58 -10.71 20.14 4.65
C LEU A 58 -11.44 21.12 5.56
N ALA A 59 -10.72 21.92 6.36
CA ALA A 59 -11.31 22.94 7.22
C ALA A 59 -12.02 24.03 6.41
N ALA A 60 -11.41 24.47 5.31
CA ALA A 60 -11.99 25.48 4.42
C ALA A 60 -13.29 24.98 3.77
N ALA A 61 -13.32 23.74 3.28
CA ALA A 61 -14.52 23.15 2.69
C ALA A 61 -15.66 23.02 3.72
N LEU A 62 -15.35 22.56 4.95
CA LEU A 62 -16.32 22.48 6.04
C LEU A 62 -16.87 23.88 6.41
N ALA A 63 -16.00 24.89 6.50
CA ALA A 63 -16.41 26.26 6.82
C ALA A 63 -17.31 26.87 5.72
N ALA A 64 -17.07 26.50 4.46
CA ALA A 64 -17.90 26.91 3.31
C ALA A 64 -19.21 26.14 3.19
N GLY A 65 -19.41 25.05 3.96
CA GLY A 65 -20.54 24.14 3.81
C GLY A 65 -20.50 23.32 2.50
N ASP A 66 -19.32 23.15 1.89
CA ASP A 66 -19.11 22.41 0.65
C ASP A 66 -18.99 20.89 0.94
N THR A 67 -20.14 20.27 1.15
CA THR A 67 -20.27 18.85 1.54
C THR A 67 -21.04 18.02 0.51
N GLY A 68 -21.16 18.53 -0.73
CA GLY A 68 -21.88 17.89 -1.82
C GLY A 68 -21.12 16.75 -2.49
N TYR A 69 -21.66 16.26 -3.61
CA TYR A 69 -21.00 15.28 -4.46
C TYR A 69 -19.76 15.89 -5.13
N PRO A 70 -18.71 15.08 -5.38
CA PRO A 70 -17.52 15.59 -6.07
C PRO A 70 -17.85 16.06 -7.48
N ALA A 71 -17.15 17.11 -7.93
CA ALA A 71 -17.25 17.57 -9.30
C ALA A 71 -16.73 16.51 -10.27
N MET A 72 -17.42 16.37 -11.39
CA MET A 72 -16.96 15.57 -12.52
C MET A 72 -15.84 16.31 -13.27
N GLY A 73 -14.90 15.59 -13.88
CA GLY A 73 -13.82 16.15 -14.69
C GLY A 73 -12.45 15.63 -14.29
N THR A 74 -11.40 16.22 -14.86
CA THR A 74 -10.03 15.74 -14.75
C THR A 74 -9.23 16.31 -13.56
N ALA A 75 -9.74 17.29 -12.83
CA ALA A 75 -8.99 18.02 -11.80
C ALA A 75 -8.30 17.12 -10.74
N TYR A 76 -8.87 15.95 -10.42
CA TYR A 76 -8.24 14.97 -9.54
C TYR A 76 -7.05 14.28 -10.23
N ALA A 77 -7.21 13.91 -11.49
CA ALA A 77 -6.17 13.32 -12.32
C ALA A 77 -5.06 14.34 -12.66
N ASP A 78 -5.41 15.60 -12.89
CA ASP A 78 -4.45 16.68 -13.16
C ASP A 78 -3.48 16.89 -11.99
N SER A 79 -3.97 16.86 -10.74
CA SER A 79 -3.12 16.93 -9.55
C SER A 79 -2.17 15.74 -9.45
N PHE A 80 -2.64 14.51 -9.75
CA PHE A 80 -1.77 13.32 -9.77
C PHE A 80 -0.77 13.36 -10.94
N LEU A 81 -1.17 13.85 -12.11
CA LEU A 81 -0.27 14.01 -13.26
C LEU A 81 0.93 14.91 -12.90
N GLY A 82 0.69 16.01 -12.16
CA GLY A 82 1.76 16.87 -11.66
C GLY A 82 2.80 16.11 -10.83
N VAL A 83 2.34 15.24 -9.91
CA VAL A 83 3.21 14.38 -9.12
C VAL A 83 3.93 13.35 -9.99
N ALA A 84 3.23 12.68 -10.89
CA ALA A 84 3.79 11.66 -11.76
C ALA A 84 4.91 12.23 -12.64
N GLN A 85 4.70 13.41 -13.20
CA GLN A 85 5.71 14.12 -14.00
C GLN A 85 6.91 14.56 -13.16
N SER A 86 6.69 15.13 -11.99
CA SER A 86 7.77 15.67 -11.14
C SER A 86 8.60 14.59 -10.49
N ARG A 87 7.97 13.48 -10.05
CA ARG A 87 8.64 12.41 -9.30
C ARG A 87 9.21 11.31 -10.17
N TRP A 88 8.53 10.99 -11.28
CA TRP A 88 8.86 9.81 -12.09
C TRP A 88 9.10 10.12 -13.56
N GLY A 89 8.94 11.38 -14.00
CA GLY A 89 9.02 11.77 -15.41
C GLY A 89 7.92 11.14 -16.27
N TRP A 90 6.87 10.58 -15.65
CA TRP A 90 5.79 9.90 -16.34
C TRP A 90 4.62 10.84 -16.60
N GLY A 91 4.14 10.84 -17.85
CA GLY A 91 2.95 11.56 -18.26
C GLY A 91 1.86 10.60 -18.74
N PHE A 92 0.60 10.92 -18.42
CA PHE A 92 -0.58 10.20 -18.92
C PHE A 92 -1.67 11.21 -19.30
N ASP A 93 -2.65 10.78 -20.07
CA ASP A 93 -3.81 11.62 -20.38
C ASP A 93 -4.82 11.58 -19.22
N PRO A 94 -5.10 12.70 -18.52
CA PRO A 94 -6.08 12.75 -17.44
C PRO A 94 -7.49 12.30 -17.82
N ALA A 95 -7.83 12.36 -19.13
CA ALA A 95 -9.11 11.84 -19.63
C ALA A 95 -9.18 10.29 -19.60
N LEU A 96 -8.04 9.60 -19.53
CA LEU A 96 -7.95 8.15 -19.41
C LEU A 96 -7.95 7.69 -17.94
N THR A 97 -8.77 8.33 -17.11
CA THR A 97 -8.88 8.00 -15.69
C THR A 97 -10.33 7.84 -15.25
N HIS A 98 -10.51 7.09 -14.16
CA HIS A 98 -11.79 6.96 -13.48
C HIS A 98 -11.58 6.96 -11.97
N THR A 99 -12.49 7.55 -11.19
CA THR A 99 -12.40 7.53 -9.74
C THR A 99 -13.01 6.28 -9.12
N ALA A 100 -12.52 5.87 -7.96
CA ALA A 100 -13.06 4.80 -7.15
C ALA A 100 -13.02 5.17 -5.66
N ALA A 101 -13.83 4.51 -4.83
CA ALA A 101 -13.88 4.78 -3.40
C ALA A 101 -12.56 4.50 -2.67
N ASP A 102 -11.85 3.47 -3.07
CA ASP A 102 -10.53 3.08 -2.59
C ASP A 102 -9.86 2.16 -3.61
N VAL A 103 -8.58 1.84 -3.38
CA VAL A 103 -7.81 1.03 -4.34
C VAL A 103 -8.39 -0.37 -4.49
N ILE A 104 -8.87 -0.99 -3.44
CA ILE A 104 -9.47 -2.33 -3.54
C ILE A 104 -10.73 -2.30 -4.41
N THR A 105 -11.60 -1.30 -4.23
CA THR A 105 -12.76 -1.09 -5.11
C THR A 105 -12.33 -0.84 -6.56
N GLY A 106 -11.26 -0.06 -6.76
CA GLY A 106 -10.70 0.19 -8.09
C GLY A 106 -10.12 -1.06 -8.75
N VAL A 107 -9.37 -1.88 -8.00
CA VAL A 107 -8.83 -3.17 -8.48
C VAL A 107 -9.95 -4.14 -8.84
N HIS A 108 -11.01 -4.21 -8.03
CA HIS A 108 -12.18 -5.05 -8.34
C HIS A 108 -12.83 -4.59 -9.65
N ALA A 109 -13.11 -3.29 -9.78
CA ALA A 109 -13.70 -2.75 -10.99
C ALA A 109 -12.81 -3.05 -12.22
N ALA A 110 -11.47 -2.87 -12.09
CA ALA A 110 -10.53 -3.18 -13.17
C ALA A 110 -10.54 -4.67 -13.54
N LEU A 111 -10.52 -5.58 -12.56
CA LEU A 111 -10.60 -7.02 -12.81
C LEU A 111 -11.94 -7.43 -13.47
N GLU A 112 -13.06 -6.81 -13.07
CA GLU A 112 -14.37 -7.08 -13.69
C GLU A 112 -14.42 -6.68 -15.18
N LEU A 113 -13.62 -5.70 -15.60
CA LEU A 113 -13.55 -5.28 -17.00
C LEU A 113 -12.84 -6.30 -17.89
N VAL A 114 -11.86 -7.02 -17.33
CA VAL A 114 -10.92 -7.87 -18.08
C VAL A 114 -11.10 -9.36 -17.81
N THR A 115 -11.94 -9.75 -16.84
CA THR A 115 -12.17 -11.16 -16.48
C THR A 115 -13.66 -11.46 -16.25
N GLU A 116 -14.02 -12.74 -16.37
CA GLU A 116 -15.33 -13.28 -16.01
C GLU A 116 -15.21 -14.27 -14.82
N PRO A 117 -16.30 -14.57 -14.09
CA PRO A 117 -16.30 -15.63 -13.09
C PRO A 117 -15.78 -16.97 -13.66
N GLY A 118 -14.82 -17.58 -12.96
CA GLY A 118 -14.13 -18.79 -13.38
C GLY A 118 -12.78 -18.54 -14.04
N ASP A 119 -12.51 -17.35 -14.55
CA ASP A 119 -11.22 -17.00 -15.13
C ASP A 119 -10.09 -17.04 -14.10
N GLY A 120 -8.90 -17.42 -14.56
CA GLY A 120 -7.68 -17.37 -13.77
C GLY A 120 -7.11 -15.96 -13.68
N VAL A 121 -6.79 -15.51 -12.46
CA VAL A 121 -6.00 -14.31 -12.21
C VAL A 121 -4.70 -14.73 -11.57
N LEU A 122 -3.58 -14.50 -12.28
CA LEU A 122 -2.25 -14.76 -11.76
C LEU A 122 -1.88 -13.68 -10.75
N VAL A 123 -1.43 -14.11 -9.56
CA VAL A 123 -1.09 -13.20 -8.46
C VAL A 123 0.26 -13.59 -7.88
N PRO A 124 1.31 -12.75 -8.01
CA PRO A 124 2.58 -12.98 -7.33
C PRO A 124 2.40 -12.96 -5.81
N MET A 125 2.85 -14.04 -5.12
CA MET A 125 2.66 -14.25 -3.68
C MET A 125 3.97 -14.51 -2.95
N PRO A 126 4.07 -14.16 -1.63
CA PRO A 126 3.01 -13.64 -0.76
C PRO A 126 2.63 -12.20 -1.11
N VAL A 127 1.33 -11.81 -0.99
CA VAL A 127 0.84 -10.47 -1.33
C VAL A 127 -0.26 -10.01 -0.37
N TYR A 128 -0.54 -8.73 -0.33
CA TYR A 128 -1.60 -8.12 0.49
C TYR A 128 -2.93 -8.89 0.36
N ALA A 129 -3.41 -9.42 1.49
CA ALA A 129 -4.53 -10.35 1.56
C ALA A 129 -5.77 -9.96 0.74
N PRO A 130 -6.27 -8.69 0.78
CA PRO A 130 -7.43 -8.31 -0.02
C PRO A 130 -7.27 -8.51 -1.52
N LEU A 131 -6.07 -8.44 -2.08
CA LEU A 131 -5.87 -8.63 -3.52
C LEU A 131 -6.24 -10.05 -3.97
N HIS A 132 -5.79 -11.07 -3.24
CA HIS A 132 -6.12 -12.45 -3.59
C HIS A 132 -7.48 -12.92 -3.02
N ALA A 133 -7.80 -12.55 -1.77
CA ALA A 133 -9.03 -13.00 -1.12
C ALA A 133 -10.27 -12.44 -1.82
N PHE A 134 -10.27 -11.16 -2.19
CA PHE A 134 -11.41 -10.56 -2.88
C PHE A 134 -11.49 -10.99 -4.34
N THR A 135 -10.36 -11.25 -5.02
CA THR A 135 -10.36 -11.88 -6.34
C THR A 135 -11.11 -13.23 -6.29
N ALA A 136 -10.85 -14.04 -5.26
CA ALA A 136 -11.59 -15.28 -5.06
C ALA A 136 -13.09 -15.05 -4.76
N LEU A 137 -13.42 -14.06 -3.92
CA LEU A 137 -14.82 -13.69 -3.61
C LEU A 137 -15.61 -13.22 -4.84
N MET A 138 -14.93 -12.63 -5.83
CA MET A 138 -15.53 -12.27 -7.12
C MET A 138 -15.76 -13.49 -8.03
N GLY A 139 -15.47 -14.71 -7.57
CA GLY A 139 -15.60 -15.95 -8.33
C GLY A 139 -14.47 -16.19 -9.35
N ARG A 140 -13.37 -15.44 -9.30
CA ARG A 140 -12.18 -15.66 -10.12
C ARG A 140 -11.30 -16.71 -9.45
N ARG A 141 -10.61 -17.51 -10.25
CA ARG A 141 -9.66 -18.49 -9.75
C ARG A 141 -8.30 -17.83 -9.54
N VAL A 142 -7.88 -17.67 -8.29
CA VAL A 142 -6.53 -17.18 -7.99
C VAL A 142 -5.50 -18.21 -8.43
N VAL A 143 -4.53 -17.79 -9.24
CA VAL A 143 -3.40 -18.59 -9.71
C VAL A 143 -2.14 -18.02 -9.06
N PRO A 144 -1.67 -18.62 -7.94
CA PRO A 144 -0.50 -18.10 -7.26
C PRO A 144 0.77 -18.28 -8.11
N SER A 145 1.63 -17.25 -8.11
CA SER A 145 2.98 -17.32 -8.65
C SER A 145 3.96 -16.99 -7.54
N PRO A 146 4.92 -17.87 -7.22
CA PRO A 146 5.88 -17.58 -6.17
C PRO A 146 6.76 -16.40 -6.57
N LEU A 147 7.12 -15.57 -5.58
CA LEU A 147 8.22 -14.64 -5.74
C LEU A 147 9.56 -15.39 -5.61
N THR A 148 10.61 -14.85 -6.18
CA THR A 148 11.98 -15.34 -5.94
C THR A 148 12.34 -15.16 -4.46
N GLU A 149 13.41 -15.80 -4.00
CA GLU A 149 13.94 -15.60 -2.64
C GLU A 149 14.26 -14.13 -2.32
N ALA A 150 14.58 -13.34 -3.34
CA ALA A 150 14.79 -11.91 -3.22
C ALA A 150 13.49 -11.08 -3.12
N GLY A 151 12.32 -11.73 -3.19
CA GLY A 151 11.01 -11.08 -3.17
C GLY A 151 10.62 -10.43 -4.50
N ARG A 152 11.32 -10.79 -5.61
CA ARG A 152 11.11 -10.23 -6.96
C ARG A 152 10.21 -11.15 -7.79
N LEU A 153 9.70 -10.66 -8.92
CA LEU A 153 8.93 -11.49 -9.85
C LEU A 153 9.77 -12.68 -10.36
N ASP A 154 9.19 -13.87 -10.33
CA ASP A 154 9.71 -15.04 -11.02
C ASP A 154 9.13 -15.07 -12.42
N LEU A 155 9.77 -14.35 -13.36
CA LEU A 155 9.28 -14.18 -14.72
C LEU A 155 9.27 -15.53 -15.48
N ASP A 156 10.17 -16.44 -15.18
CA ASP A 156 10.19 -17.78 -15.80
C ASP A 156 8.97 -18.59 -15.34
N HIS A 157 8.63 -18.53 -14.05
CA HIS A 157 7.43 -19.18 -13.53
C HIS A 157 6.15 -18.54 -14.08
N ILE A 158 6.12 -17.20 -14.22
CA ILE A 158 4.99 -16.47 -14.83
C ILE A 158 4.82 -16.92 -16.26
N ALA A 159 5.87 -16.90 -17.10
CA ALA A 159 5.83 -17.34 -18.49
C ALA A 159 5.31 -18.77 -18.63
N ALA A 160 5.88 -19.73 -17.86
CA ALA A 160 5.44 -21.11 -17.88
C ALA A 160 3.98 -21.29 -17.41
N THR A 161 3.49 -20.40 -16.53
CA THR A 161 2.09 -20.43 -16.08
C THR A 161 1.15 -19.90 -17.15
N LEU A 162 1.52 -18.83 -17.85
CA LEU A 162 0.76 -18.27 -18.96
C LEU A 162 0.70 -19.25 -20.13
N GLU A 163 1.81 -19.92 -20.46
CA GLU A 163 1.89 -20.95 -21.51
C GLU A 163 0.93 -22.13 -21.27
N ARG A 164 0.73 -22.54 -20.00
CA ARG A 164 -0.25 -23.57 -19.66
C ARG A 164 -1.71 -23.16 -19.93
N GLY A 165 -1.95 -21.87 -20.07
CA GLY A 165 -3.27 -21.31 -20.33
C GLY A 165 -4.18 -21.25 -19.09
N GLY A 166 -5.38 -20.67 -19.31
CA GLY A 166 -6.39 -20.54 -18.26
C GLY A 166 -6.16 -19.36 -17.29
N VAL A 167 -5.20 -18.48 -17.59
CA VAL A 167 -5.00 -17.16 -16.97
C VAL A 167 -5.55 -16.12 -17.93
N ARG A 168 -6.35 -15.17 -17.41
CA ARG A 168 -6.92 -14.07 -18.17
C ARG A 168 -6.37 -12.71 -17.75
N ALA A 169 -5.93 -12.59 -16.49
CA ALA A 169 -5.31 -11.36 -15.98
C ALA A 169 -4.15 -11.66 -15.05
N VAL A 170 -3.20 -10.73 -14.98
CA VAL A 170 -2.19 -10.63 -13.91
C VAL A 170 -2.58 -9.51 -12.98
N LEU A 171 -2.63 -9.77 -11.66
CA LEU A 171 -2.82 -8.74 -10.63
C LEU A 171 -1.50 -8.53 -9.89
N LEU A 172 -0.87 -7.38 -10.12
CA LEU A 172 0.41 -7.01 -9.53
C LEU A 172 0.24 -5.97 -8.42
N CYS A 173 1.07 -6.03 -7.38
CA CYS A 173 1.25 -4.98 -6.37
C CYS A 173 2.66 -4.37 -6.54
N SER A 174 2.76 -3.08 -6.87
CA SER A 174 4.03 -2.39 -7.14
C SER A 174 4.01 -0.93 -6.63
N PRO A 175 4.86 -0.54 -5.68
CA PRO A 175 5.78 -1.37 -4.87
C PRO A 175 5.09 -2.47 -4.09
N HIS A 176 5.83 -3.54 -3.84
CA HIS A 176 5.24 -4.78 -3.36
C HIS A 176 4.99 -4.80 -1.84
N ASN A 177 3.78 -5.15 -1.43
CA ASN A 177 3.39 -5.42 -0.06
C ASN A 177 3.10 -6.94 0.10
N PRO A 178 3.85 -7.70 0.94
CA PRO A 178 4.56 -7.23 2.14
C PRO A 178 6.07 -7.03 1.98
N THR A 179 6.70 -7.44 0.88
CA THR A 179 8.17 -7.57 0.78
C THR A 179 8.91 -6.24 0.71
N GLY A 180 8.22 -5.13 0.40
CA GLY A 180 8.83 -3.81 0.23
C GLY A 180 9.74 -3.69 -1.01
N VAL A 181 9.64 -4.63 -1.95
CA VAL A 181 10.42 -4.61 -3.20
C VAL A 181 9.85 -3.57 -4.15
N VAL A 182 10.72 -2.82 -4.81
CA VAL A 182 10.41 -1.98 -5.97
C VAL A 182 10.79 -2.75 -7.23
N HIS A 183 9.83 -3.08 -8.08
CA HIS A 183 10.12 -3.74 -9.36
C HIS A 183 10.89 -2.80 -10.27
N THR A 184 11.88 -3.32 -10.98
CA THR A 184 12.67 -2.55 -11.95
C THR A 184 11.88 -2.33 -13.22
N GLU A 185 12.26 -1.30 -13.99
CA GLU A 185 11.74 -1.05 -15.33
C GLU A 185 11.82 -2.31 -16.20
N ALA A 186 12.97 -2.99 -16.20
CA ALA A 186 13.17 -4.20 -16.98
C ALA A 186 12.24 -5.37 -16.57
N GLU A 187 11.91 -5.52 -15.29
CA GLU A 187 10.95 -6.54 -14.83
C GLU A 187 9.52 -6.22 -15.27
N LEU A 188 9.14 -4.94 -15.17
CA LEU A 188 7.80 -4.49 -15.58
C LEU A 188 7.63 -4.56 -17.09
N ASP A 189 8.66 -4.19 -17.85
CA ASP A 189 8.67 -4.33 -19.31
C ASP A 189 8.57 -5.80 -19.74
N ALA A 190 9.37 -6.69 -19.11
CA ALA A 190 9.29 -8.12 -19.40
C ALA A 190 7.91 -8.71 -19.03
N LEU A 191 7.30 -8.28 -17.93
CA LEU A 191 5.93 -8.68 -17.59
C LEU A 191 4.92 -8.18 -18.65
N ALA A 192 5.05 -6.94 -19.13
CA ALA A 192 4.19 -6.38 -20.16
C ALA A 192 4.33 -7.14 -21.48
N GLN A 193 5.56 -7.50 -21.88
CA GLN A 193 5.82 -8.31 -23.06
C GLN A 193 5.18 -9.71 -22.97
N LEU A 194 5.33 -10.39 -21.82
CA LEU A 194 4.67 -11.67 -21.58
C LEU A 194 3.14 -11.53 -21.62
N ALA A 195 2.58 -10.51 -20.99
CA ALA A 195 1.15 -10.26 -21.03
C ALA A 195 0.63 -10.07 -22.47
N ALA A 196 1.33 -9.28 -23.28
CA ALA A 196 1.01 -9.06 -24.67
C ALA A 196 1.13 -10.36 -25.53
N GLU A 197 2.19 -11.15 -25.31
CA GLU A 197 2.43 -12.41 -26.04
C GLU A 197 1.29 -13.41 -25.80
N PHE A 198 0.81 -13.52 -24.56
CA PHE A 198 -0.24 -14.47 -24.19
C PHE A 198 -1.67 -13.89 -24.22
N GLY A 199 -1.83 -12.62 -24.56
CA GLY A 199 -3.13 -11.94 -24.62
C GLY A 199 -3.81 -11.85 -23.26
N VAL A 200 -3.04 -11.53 -22.22
CA VAL A 200 -3.45 -11.43 -20.81
C VAL A 200 -3.42 -9.98 -20.35
N ASP A 201 -4.49 -9.52 -19.71
CA ASP A 201 -4.54 -8.15 -19.19
C ASP A 201 -3.73 -8.01 -17.90
N VAL A 202 -3.20 -6.79 -17.62
CA VAL A 202 -2.46 -6.50 -16.39
C VAL A 202 -3.20 -5.43 -15.58
N VAL A 203 -3.49 -5.74 -14.31
CA VAL A 203 -4.02 -4.80 -13.33
C VAL A 203 -2.98 -4.61 -12.24
N VAL A 204 -2.61 -3.34 -11.95
CA VAL A 204 -1.55 -3.03 -10.99
C VAL A 204 -2.08 -2.16 -9.86
N ASP A 205 -1.86 -2.59 -8.62
CA ASP A 205 -2.02 -1.77 -7.42
C ASP A 205 -0.74 -0.98 -7.16
N GLU A 206 -0.77 0.34 -7.42
CA GLU A 206 0.37 1.25 -7.24
C GLU A 206 0.18 2.20 -6.04
N ILE A 207 -0.63 1.82 -5.06
CA ILE A 207 -0.94 2.66 -3.89
C ILE A 207 0.31 3.08 -3.08
N HIS A 208 1.41 2.35 -3.21
CA HIS A 208 2.66 2.60 -2.51
C HIS A 208 3.69 3.40 -3.35
N GLY A 209 3.37 3.82 -4.57
CA GLY A 209 4.30 4.47 -5.50
C GLY A 209 5.06 5.68 -4.95
N LEU A 210 4.43 6.48 -4.06
CA LEU A 210 5.07 7.63 -3.40
C LEU A 210 5.85 7.27 -2.13
N LEU A 211 5.76 6.03 -1.66
CA LEU A 211 6.44 5.56 -0.44
C LEU A 211 7.75 4.87 -0.79
N VAL A 212 8.60 5.57 -1.54
CA VAL A 212 9.91 5.08 -1.99
C VAL A 212 10.96 6.06 -1.48
N PRO A 213 11.73 5.67 -0.43
CA PRO A 213 12.82 6.48 0.09
C PRO A 213 13.91 6.74 -0.94
N GLU A 214 14.74 7.75 -0.68
CA GLU A 214 15.92 8.08 -1.51
C GLU A 214 16.82 6.84 -1.68
N GLY A 215 17.34 6.65 -2.90
CA GLY A 215 18.19 5.52 -3.28
C GLY A 215 17.46 4.38 -3.99
N ALA A 216 16.13 4.39 -4.05
CA ALA A 216 15.31 3.51 -4.90
C ALA A 216 14.50 4.35 -5.90
N THR A 217 14.18 3.76 -7.04
CA THR A 217 13.40 4.42 -8.10
C THR A 217 12.15 3.61 -8.38
N PHE A 218 10.99 4.24 -8.22
CA PHE A 218 9.71 3.65 -8.63
C PHE A 218 9.50 3.88 -10.13
N THR A 219 9.10 2.83 -10.83
CA THR A 219 8.68 2.88 -12.23
C THR A 219 7.18 2.63 -12.29
N PRO A 220 6.35 3.59 -12.71
CA PRO A 220 4.95 3.35 -13.01
C PRO A 220 4.80 2.29 -14.09
N TYR A 221 3.89 1.31 -13.94
CA TYR A 221 3.71 0.26 -14.93
C TYR A 221 3.36 0.82 -16.32
N LEU A 222 2.48 1.82 -16.38
CA LEU A 222 2.08 2.45 -17.65
C LEU A 222 3.14 3.40 -18.23
N SER A 223 4.33 3.51 -17.64
CA SER A 223 5.48 4.15 -18.30
C SER A 223 6.25 3.20 -19.21
N VAL A 224 6.01 1.88 -19.07
CA VAL A 224 6.64 0.82 -19.88
C VAL A 224 5.64 0.00 -20.68
N ALA A 225 4.33 0.20 -20.51
CA ALA A 225 3.26 -0.53 -21.18
C ALA A 225 2.17 0.40 -21.69
N ASP A 226 1.73 0.18 -22.93
CA ASP A 226 0.59 0.89 -23.51
C ASP A 226 -0.77 0.28 -23.11
N GLU A 227 -0.77 -0.96 -22.64
CA GLU A 227 -1.95 -1.70 -22.19
C GLU A 227 -1.88 -2.00 -20.68
N GLY A 228 -3.04 -2.01 -20.03
CA GLY A 228 -3.21 -2.32 -18.61
C GLY A 228 -4.00 -1.25 -17.87
N LEU A 229 -4.35 -1.58 -16.63
CA LEU A 229 -5.07 -0.70 -15.71
C LEU A 229 -4.26 -0.57 -14.41
N VAL A 230 -3.91 0.66 -14.07
CA VAL A 230 -3.22 0.98 -12.81
C VAL A 230 -4.24 1.57 -11.84
N VAL A 231 -4.18 1.15 -10.57
CA VAL A 231 -5.00 1.73 -9.50
C VAL A 231 -4.09 2.37 -8.45
N THR A 232 -4.31 3.64 -8.18
CA THR A 232 -3.48 4.42 -7.26
C THR A 232 -4.30 5.32 -6.34
N SER A 233 -3.66 5.83 -5.28
CA SER A 233 -4.31 6.68 -4.28
C SER A 233 -3.27 7.38 -3.40
N ALA A 234 -3.54 8.59 -2.94
CA ALA A 234 -2.76 9.25 -1.90
C ALA A 234 -2.93 8.62 -0.50
N SER A 235 -3.88 7.69 -0.33
CA SER A 235 -4.32 7.20 0.98
C SER A 235 -3.21 6.54 1.81
N LYS A 236 -2.23 5.85 1.20
CA LYS A 236 -1.10 5.28 1.94
C LYS A 236 0.03 6.28 2.12
N ALA A 237 0.38 7.03 1.09
CA ALA A 237 1.45 8.01 1.14
C ALA A 237 1.18 9.14 2.15
N TYR A 238 -0.07 9.57 2.27
CA TYR A 238 -0.45 10.69 3.15
C TYR A 238 -1.39 10.29 4.30
N ASN A 239 -1.51 8.99 4.58
CA ASN A 239 -2.31 8.46 5.70
C ASN A 239 -3.80 8.85 5.66
N LEU A 240 -4.44 8.78 4.48
CA LEU A 240 -5.79 9.27 4.22
C LEU A 240 -6.82 8.14 3.96
N ALA A 241 -6.54 6.91 4.36
CA ALA A 241 -7.37 5.73 4.05
C ALA A 241 -8.85 5.88 4.45
N GLY A 242 -9.14 6.64 5.51
CA GLY A 242 -10.50 6.91 5.98
C GLY A 242 -11.30 7.88 5.09
N LEU A 243 -10.66 8.63 4.20
CA LEU A 243 -11.31 9.65 3.35
C LEU A 243 -11.84 9.10 2.02
N LYS A 244 -11.50 7.88 1.66
CA LYS A 244 -12.10 7.13 0.55
C LYS A 244 -12.06 7.82 -0.82
N ALA A 245 -10.86 7.83 -1.43
CA ALA A 245 -10.65 8.21 -2.83
C ALA A 245 -9.51 7.39 -3.44
N ALA A 246 -9.66 6.99 -4.68
CA ALA A 246 -8.66 6.33 -5.51
C ALA A 246 -8.90 6.66 -6.98
N MET A 247 -7.94 6.31 -7.83
CA MET A 247 -7.99 6.53 -9.26
C MET A 247 -7.59 5.24 -9.97
N ILE A 248 -8.34 4.92 -11.02
CA ILE A 248 -7.97 3.94 -12.05
C ILE A 248 -7.40 4.75 -13.21
N VAL A 249 -6.22 4.41 -13.68
CA VAL A 249 -5.57 4.98 -14.88
C VAL A 249 -5.49 3.87 -15.91
N ALA A 250 -5.97 4.12 -17.11
CA ALA A 250 -5.84 3.18 -18.22
C ALA A 250 -4.66 3.54 -19.11
N GLY A 251 -3.92 2.55 -19.58
CA GLY A 251 -3.02 2.73 -20.71
C GLY A 251 -3.79 3.10 -21.99
N PRO A 252 -3.14 3.76 -22.98
CA PRO A 252 -3.81 4.17 -24.22
C PRO A 252 -4.52 2.99 -24.92
N GLY A 253 -3.92 1.81 -24.94
CA GLY A 253 -4.51 0.60 -25.53
C GLY A 253 -5.73 0.07 -24.76
N SER A 254 -5.82 0.36 -23.45
CA SER A 254 -6.91 -0.08 -22.57
C SER A 254 -7.98 1.01 -22.33
N ALA A 255 -7.89 2.18 -22.96
CA ALA A 255 -8.79 3.32 -22.78
C ALA A 255 -10.28 2.96 -22.93
N HIS A 256 -10.61 2.10 -23.90
CA HIS A 256 -11.97 1.63 -24.17
C HIS A 256 -12.64 0.89 -23.01
N LEU A 257 -11.86 0.39 -22.05
CA LEU A 257 -12.37 -0.31 -20.87
C LEU A 257 -13.04 0.65 -19.89
N LEU A 258 -12.58 1.90 -19.79
CA LEU A 258 -13.08 2.87 -18.80
C LEU A 258 -14.57 3.17 -18.98
N GLU A 259 -15.08 3.17 -20.20
CA GLU A 259 -16.50 3.42 -20.49
C GLU A 259 -17.42 2.32 -19.90
N ARG A 260 -16.86 1.15 -19.60
CA ARG A 260 -17.59 0.01 -19.05
C ARG A 260 -17.61 -0.01 -17.52
N ILE A 261 -16.89 0.90 -16.85
CA ILE A 261 -16.87 0.96 -15.38
C ILE A 261 -18.29 1.30 -14.87
N PRO A 262 -18.85 0.50 -13.94
CA PRO A 262 -20.18 0.75 -13.41
C PRO A 262 -20.25 2.10 -12.66
N LYS A 263 -21.29 2.88 -12.91
CA LYS A 263 -21.52 4.17 -12.23
C LYS A 263 -21.42 4.14 -10.69
N PRO A 264 -21.85 3.07 -9.99
CA PRO A 264 -21.69 2.99 -8.53
C PRO A 264 -20.23 3.08 -8.05
N VAL A 265 -19.26 2.69 -8.86
CA VAL A 265 -17.83 2.83 -8.55
C VAL A 265 -17.45 4.32 -8.42
N LEU A 266 -17.93 5.14 -9.36
CA LEU A 266 -17.75 6.59 -9.36
C LEU A 266 -18.39 7.24 -8.13
N TYR A 267 -19.65 6.93 -7.86
CA TYR A 267 -20.43 7.57 -6.79
C TYR A 267 -19.99 7.17 -5.38
N GLY A 268 -19.17 6.13 -5.24
CA GLY A 268 -18.56 5.74 -3.96
C GLY A 268 -17.39 6.62 -3.53
N THR A 269 -16.86 7.47 -4.41
CA THR A 269 -15.71 8.32 -4.12
C THR A 269 -16.13 9.53 -3.27
N SER A 270 -15.38 9.80 -2.19
CA SER A 270 -15.65 10.92 -1.29
C SER A 270 -15.14 12.24 -1.88
N ALA A 271 -16.00 13.28 -1.88
CA ALA A 271 -15.57 14.65 -2.24
C ALA A 271 -14.44 15.16 -1.33
N PHE A 272 -14.53 14.90 -0.02
CA PHE A 272 -13.47 15.21 0.95
C PHE A 272 -12.19 14.39 0.70
N GLY A 273 -12.33 13.16 0.24
CA GLY A 273 -11.20 12.34 -0.17
C GLY A 273 -10.46 12.94 -1.36
N ILE A 274 -11.18 13.31 -2.42
CA ILE A 274 -10.60 13.97 -3.59
C ILE A 274 -9.92 15.28 -3.19
N LEU A 275 -10.60 16.12 -2.38
CA LEU A 275 -10.04 17.40 -1.93
C LEU A 275 -8.75 17.22 -1.14
N ALA A 276 -8.72 16.27 -0.20
CA ALA A 276 -7.55 15.96 0.61
C ALA A 276 -6.39 15.40 -0.23
N HIS A 277 -6.68 14.53 -1.20
CA HIS A 277 -5.66 13.96 -2.09
C HIS A 277 -5.06 15.03 -3.00
N ARG A 278 -5.89 15.92 -3.56
CA ARG A 278 -5.39 17.05 -4.35
C ARG A 278 -4.49 17.96 -3.53
N ALA A 279 -4.94 18.36 -2.33
CA ALA A 279 -4.11 19.18 -1.43
C ALA A 279 -2.77 18.49 -1.07
N ALA A 280 -2.80 17.15 -0.89
CA ALA A 280 -1.61 16.36 -0.66
C ALA A 280 -0.66 16.35 -1.86
N TRP A 281 -1.16 16.13 -3.06
CA TRP A 281 -0.37 16.06 -4.29
C TRP A 281 0.13 17.44 -4.73
N ASP A 282 -0.70 18.48 -4.59
CA ASP A 282 -0.34 19.84 -5.03
C ASP A 282 0.63 20.54 -4.06
N HIS A 283 0.64 20.17 -2.76
CA HIS A 283 1.35 20.92 -1.72
C HIS A 283 2.04 20.07 -0.65
N GLY A 284 2.03 18.74 -0.78
CA GLY A 284 2.53 17.82 0.25
C GLY A 284 3.94 17.31 0.03
N ASP A 285 4.70 17.78 -0.97
CA ASP A 285 6.01 17.25 -1.34
C ASP A 285 7.01 17.20 -0.18
N ALA A 286 7.20 18.30 0.52
CA ALA A 286 8.14 18.35 1.64
C ALA A 286 7.74 17.40 2.79
N TRP A 287 6.42 17.21 2.99
CA TRP A 287 5.92 16.30 4.03
C TRP A 287 6.17 14.83 3.67
N ILE A 288 5.89 14.42 2.43
CA ILE A 288 6.13 13.04 2.01
C ILE A 288 7.63 12.71 1.95
N ASP A 289 8.49 13.68 1.60
CA ASP A 289 9.94 13.51 1.64
C ASP A 289 10.44 13.30 3.08
N ALA A 290 9.92 14.07 4.05
CA ALA A 290 10.21 13.86 5.46
C ALA A 290 9.70 12.50 5.98
N VAL A 291 8.53 12.05 5.54
CA VAL A 291 7.99 10.71 5.85
C VAL A 291 8.89 9.63 5.28
N ASN A 292 9.29 9.72 4.01
CA ASN A 292 10.18 8.74 3.38
C ASN A 292 11.55 8.66 4.07
N ALA A 293 12.12 9.81 4.44
CA ALA A 293 13.37 9.85 5.21
C ALA A 293 13.21 9.20 6.60
N ASN A 294 12.09 9.45 7.29
CA ASN A 294 11.80 8.82 8.58
C ASN A 294 11.58 7.30 8.46
N ILE A 295 10.89 6.83 7.38
CA ILE A 295 10.73 5.40 7.08
C ILE A 295 12.09 4.73 6.89
N ALA A 296 12.97 5.31 6.05
CA ALA A 296 14.32 4.77 5.81
C ALA A 296 15.13 4.67 7.10
N SER A 297 15.06 5.71 7.94
CA SER A 297 15.71 5.77 9.25
C SER A 297 15.18 4.68 10.19
N ASN A 298 13.86 4.49 10.25
CA ASN A 298 13.24 3.45 11.08
C ASN A 298 13.51 2.03 10.55
N ALA A 299 13.58 1.86 9.23
CA ALA A 299 13.94 0.57 8.64
C ALA A 299 15.36 0.14 9.00
N ALA A 300 16.33 1.05 8.93
CA ALA A 300 17.71 0.80 9.36
C ALA A 300 17.76 0.50 10.88
N TYR A 301 17.09 1.32 11.68
CA TYR A 301 17.05 1.17 13.14
C TYR A 301 16.40 -0.13 13.58
N LEU A 302 15.31 -0.57 12.94
CA LEU A 302 14.74 -1.89 13.19
C LEU A 302 15.75 -3.01 12.95
N GLY A 303 16.59 -2.90 11.91
CA GLY A 303 17.65 -3.87 11.64
C GLY A 303 18.67 -3.96 12.79
N GLU A 304 19.08 -2.82 13.36
CA GLU A 304 19.98 -2.77 14.52
C GLU A 304 19.34 -3.41 15.76
N LEU A 305 18.07 -3.10 16.04
CA LEU A 305 17.33 -3.67 17.17
C LEU A 305 17.16 -5.18 17.03
N LEU A 306 16.79 -5.68 15.84
CA LEU A 306 16.63 -7.11 15.61
C LEU A 306 17.97 -7.85 15.73
N ALA A 307 19.06 -7.30 15.22
CA ALA A 307 20.38 -7.89 15.34
C ALA A 307 20.84 -8.01 16.82
N ALA A 308 20.46 -7.05 17.66
CA ALA A 308 20.80 -7.04 19.08
C ALA A 308 19.91 -7.95 19.92
N GLU A 309 18.59 -7.91 19.72
CA GLU A 309 17.61 -8.51 20.63
C GLU A 309 16.97 -9.82 20.11
N LEU A 310 16.88 -9.98 18.77
CA LEU A 310 16.23 -11.09 18.07
C LEU A 310 17.04 -11.56 16.85
N PRO A 311 18.32 -11.94 16.99
CA PRO A 311 19.20 -12.24 15.85
C PRO A 311 18.75 -13.43 14.99
N ALA A 312 17.82 -14.22 15.47
CA ALA A 312 17.22 -15.33 14.72
C ALA A 312 16.10 -14.89 13.75
N VAL A 313 15.65 -13.62 13.82
CA VAL A 313 14.67 -13.08 12.87
C VAL A 313 15.38 -12.63 11.60
N GLY A 314 15.00 -13.21 10.47
CA GLY A 314 15.44 -12.75 9.16
C GLY A 314 14.77 -11.43 8.81
N TYR A 315 15.57 -10.41 8.46
CA TYR A 315 15.08 -9.09 8.06
C TYR A 315 15.90 -8.51 6.92
N ARG A 316 15.20 -7.99 5.93
CA ARG A 316 15.75 -7.15 4.86
C ARG A 316 15.03 -5.81 4.91
N PRO A 317 15.73 -4.68 5.08
CA PRO A 317 15.09 -3.37 5.01
C PRO A 317 14.32 -3.20 3.70
N PRO A 318 13.05 -2.77 3.75
CA PRO A 318 12.24 -2.56 2.56
C PRO A 318 12.80 -1.40 1.73
N ALA A 319 12.84 -1.56 0.40
CA ALA A 319 13.20 -0.48 -0.53
C ALA A 319 12.05 0.51 -0.75
N ALA A 320 10.82 0.12 -0.40
CA ALA A 320 9.62 0.94 -0.45
C ALA A 320 8.64 0.53 0.64
N THR A 321 7.62 1.33 0.83
CA THR A 321 6.59 1.17 1.85
C THR A 321 7.12 1.43 3.27
N TYR A 322 6.22 1.51 4.24
CA TYR A 322 6.56 1.54 5.67
C TYR A 322 6.26 0.20 6.35
N LEU A 323 6.40 -0.91 5.60
CA LEU A 323 6.03 -2.25 6.04
C LEU A 323 7.27 -3.15 6.01
N ALA A 324 7.64 -3.69 7.16
CA ALA A 324 8.76 -4.61 7.31
C ALA A 324 8.24 -6.05 7.31
N TRP A 325 8.82 -6.90 6.47
CA TRP A 325 8.53 -8.33 6.38
C TRP A 325 9.59 -9.10 7.16
N LEU A 326 9.18 -9.77 8.25
CA LEU A 326 10.07 -10.44 9.20
C LEU A 326 9.93 -11.95 9.07
N ASP A 327 11.03 -12.63 8.79
CA ASP A 327 11.12 -14.09 8.79
C ASP A 327 11.34 -14.59 10.22
N CYS A 328 10.29 -15.15 10.82
CA CYS A 328 10.30 -15.66 12.18
C CYS A 328 10.40 -17.19 12.25
N ARG A 329 10.64 -17.88 11.13
CA ARG A 329 10.67 -19.36 11.07
C ARG A 329 11.68 -19.98 12.02
N ALA A 330 12.85 -19.34 12.19
CA ALA A 330 13.88 -19.80 13.11
C ALA A 330 13.53 -19.68 14.60
N LEU A 331 12.44 -18.96 14.94
CA LEU A 331 11.98 -18.82 16.33
C LEU A 331 11.16 -20.02 16.82
N GLY A 332 10.70 -20.89 15.92
CA GLY A 332 9.90 -22.06 16.29
C GLY A 332 8.50 -21.73 16.85
N LEU A 333 7.91 -20.60 16.44
CA LEU A 333 6.60 -20.14 16.90
C LEU A 333 5.42 -20.65 16.03
N GLY A 334 5.67 -21.60 15.13
CA GLY A 334 4.66 -22.14 14.22
C GLY A 334 4.46 -21.27 12.97
N ASP A 335 3.36 -21.54 12.26
CA ASP A 335 3.05 -20.88 10.99
C ASP A 335 2.58 -19.42 11.17
N ASP A 336 1.98 -19.09 12.32
CA ASP A 336 1.57 -17.73 12.70
C ASP A 336 2.27 -17.24 13.97
N PRO A 337 3.48 -16.67 13.84
CA PRO A 337 4.20 -16.10 14.99
C PRO A 337 3.49 -14.88 15.61
N SER A 338 2.57 -14.22 14.87
CA SER A 338 1.88 -13.02 15.35
C SER A 338 1.01 -13.28 16.57
N GLU A 339 0.43 -14.49 16.69
CA GLU A 339 -0.35 -14.90 17.86
C GLU A 339 0.50 -14.86 19.14
N ALA A 340 1.68 -15.46 19.09
CA ALA A 340 2.60 -15.48 20.23
C ALA A 340 3.05 -14.06 20.63
N PHE A 341 3.38 -13.23 19.65
CA PHE A 341 3.75 -11.84 19.92
C PHE A 341 2.59 -11.02 20.51
N ARG A 342 1.37 -11.26 20.06
CA ARG A 342 0.18 -10.58 20.59
C ARG A 342 -0.16 -11.05 22.00
N GLU A 343 -0.22 -12.36 22.23
CA GLU A 343 -0.73 -12.91 23.48
C GLU A 343 0.28 -12.75 24.62
N ARG A 344 1.54 -13.08 24.39
CA ARG A 344 2.60 -13.05 25.38
C ARG A 344 3.38 -11.74 25.38
N GLY A 345 3.67 -11.21 24.18
CA GLY A 345 4.43 -9.97 23.99
C GLY A 345 3.61 -8.70 24.03
N ARG A 346 2.28 -8.79 23.88
CA ARG A 346 1.39 -7.62 23.76
C ARG A 346 1.81 -6.68 22.63
N VAL A 347 2.19 -7.26 21.48
CA VAL A 347 2.52 -6.58 20.21
C VAL A 347 1.67 -7.19 19.11
N ALA A 348 0.80 -6.41 18.50
CA ALA A 348 0.00 -6.84 17.36
C ALA A 348 0.75 -6.59 16.06
N LEU A 349 1.02 -7.66 15.31
CA LEU A 349 1.62 -7.67 13.99
C LEU A 349 0.63 -8.28 12.99
N ASN A 350 0.80 -8.02 11.70
CA ASN A 350 -0.07 -8.66 10.71
C ASN A 350 0.42 -10.12 10.46
N PRO A 351 -0.48 -11.11 10.55
CA PRO A 351 -0.13 -12.53 10.36
C PRO A 351 0.40 -12.81 8.97
N GLY A 352 1.54 -13.50 8.87
CA GLY A 352 2.12 -13.88 7.59
C GLY A 352 1.22 -14.78 6.73
N PRO A 353 0.53 -15.78 7.30
CA PRO A 353 -0.38 -16.64 6.54
C PRO A 353 -1.50 -15.92 5.79
N GLU A 354 -1.93 -14.73 6.25
CA GLU A 354 -2.93 -13.91 5.55
C GLU A 354 -2.46 -13.43 4.17
N PHE A 355 -1.15 -13.40 3.92
CA PHE A 355 -0.58 -12.96 2.65
C PHE A 355 -0.56 -14.08 1.58
N GLY A 356 -1.07 -15.26 1.90
CA GLY A 356 -1.13 -16.42 1.01
C GLY A 356 0.16 -17.23 0.99
N ASP A 357 0.40 -17.92 -0.13
CA ASP A 357 1.55 -18.82 -0.29
C ASP A 357 2.87 -18.12 -0.01
N GLY A 358 3.72 -18.74 0.81
CA GLY A 358 5.00 -18.17 1.25
C GLY A 358 4.93 -17.25 2.47
N GLY A 359 3.74 -17.06 3.06
CA GLY A 359 3.56 -16.22 4.25
C GLY A 359 3.72 -16.95 5.60
N ALA A 360 3.66 -18.28 5.62
CA ALA A 360 3.79 -19.08 6.85
C ALA A 360 5.13 -18.84 7.55
N GLY A 361 5.09 -18.60 8.87
CA GLY A 361 6.27 -18.29 9.69
C GLY A 361 6.78 -16.85 9.60
N PHE A 362 6.10 -15.99 8.86
CA PHE A 362 6.42 -14.57 8.74
C PHE A 362 5.42 -13.70 9.52
N VAL A 363 5.82 -12.44 9.75
CA VAL A 363 4.92 -11.38 10.21
C VAL A 363 5.26 -10.08 9.49
N ARG A 364 4.24 -9.19 9.31
CA ARG A 364 4.47 -7.85 8.79
C ARG A 364 4.34 -6.82 9.90
N LEU A 365 5.38 -5.99 10.06
CA LEU A 365 5.48 -4.91 11.04
C LEU A 365 5.38 -3.56 10.35
N ASN A 366 4.60 -2.63 10.92
CA ASN A 366 4.48 -1.25 10.46
C ASN A 366 5.60 -0.39 11.06
N LEU A 367 6.43 0.22 10.20
CA LEU A 367 7.55 1.09 10.53
C LEU A 367 7.15 2.56 10.78
N ALA A 368 5.92 2.95 10.41
CA ALA A 368 5.46 4.33 10.51
C ALA A 368 4.98 4.68 11.93
N CYS A 369 5.89 4.57 12.90
CA CYS A 369 5.71 4.87 14.30
C CYS A 369 7.00 5.46 14.88
N SER A 370 6.98 5.94 16.14
CA SER A 370 8.19 6.47 16.78
C SER A 370 9.22 5.38 17.07
N ARG A 371 10.50 5.78 17.18
CA ARG A 371 11.57 4.87 17.60
C ARG A 371 11.31 4.24 18.95
N ALA A 372 10.76 4.99 19.90
CA ALA A 372 10.39 4.47 21.20
C ALA A 372 9.35 3.33 21.13
N VAL A 373 8.41 3.41 20.18
CA VAL A 373 7.44 2.32 19.93
C VAL A 373 8.13 1.11 19.28
N LEU A 374 9.07 1.31 18.34
CA LEU A 374 9.85 0.22 17.75
C LEU A 374 10.72 -0.50 18.78
N GLU A 375 11.45 0.25 19.62
CA GLU A 375 12.27 -0.31 20.71
C GLU A 375 11.44 -1.17 21.66
N GLU A 376 10.33 -0.63 22.14
CA GLU A 376 9.45 -1.34 23.07
C GLU A 376 8.82 -2.58 22.40
N ALA A 377 8.44 -2.49 21.13
CA ALA A 377 7.90 -3.63 20.39
C ALA A 377 8.94 -4.76 20.26
N VAL A 378 10.16 -4.45 19.82
CA VAL A 378 11.23 -5.46 19.68
C VAL A 378 11.62 -6.06 21.03
N ARG A 379 11.71 -5.25 22.09
CA ARG A 379 11.97 -5.72 23.45
C ARG A 379 10.89 -6.72 23.92
N ARG A 380 9.60 -6.42 23.67
CA ARG A 380 8.47 -7.33 23.99
C ARG A 380 8.50 -8.59 23.14
N MET A 381 8.79 -8.49 21.86
CA MET A 381 8.94 -9.64 20.97
C MET A 381 10.09 -10.55 21.45
N ALA A 382 11.24 -9.98 21.85
CA ALA A 382 12.36 -10.73 22.40
C ALA A 382 12.01 -11.44 23.71
N ALA A 383 11.26 -10.80 24.60
CA ALA A 383 10.79 -11.43 25.84
C ALA A 383 9.82 -12.61 25.58
N THR A 384 9.14 -12.63 24.44
CA THR A 384 8.20 -13.69 24.07
C THR A 384 8.90 -15.02 23.73
N VAL A 385 10.15 -14.97 23.23
CA VAL A 385 10.92 -16.12 22.75
C VAL A 385 12.02 -16.57 23.71
N ARG A 386 12.24 -15.84 24.79
CA ARG A 386 13.12 -16.21 25.93
C ARG A 386 12.35 -17.06 26.92
#